data_b2a76dda6f5e7188d6e9c64eeeafb5d0
#
_entry.id   b2a76dda6f5e7188d6e9c64eeeafb5d0
#
_cell.length_a   1.000
_cell.length_b   1.000
_cell.length_c   1.000
_cell.angle_alpha   90.00
_cell.angle_beta   90.00
_cell.angle_gamma   90.00
#
_symmetry.space_group_name_H-M   'P 1'
#
loop_
_entity.id
_entity.type
_entity.pdbx_description
1 polymer ?
#
loop_
_entity_poly.entity_id
_entity_poly.type
_entity_poly.pdbx_seq_one_letter_code
_entity_poly.pdbx_strand_id
1 'polypeptide(L)'
;EWPEESLDILVNNAGASWGEPIDDYSEKGWDKVMDTNVKGVFFLTQKLLPMLRSSGTPEDPSRVINIGSIDGIKTGLFDAFSYGPSKAALHHLTRVLAASLIKDNIIVNAIAPGPFPTWMLSTGVGGGGDLDIDWTAVGKSNPRGRVGPPDDIAGLGICICSRAGAYTGGEPR
;
A
#
# COMPACT_ATOMS: atom_id res chain seq x y z
N GLU A 1 0.20 -25.14 -6.10
CA GLU A 1 1.44 -25.27 -5.34
C GLU A 1 2.52 -24.42 -6.02
N TRP A 2 3.22 -23.60 -5.25
CA TRP A 2 4.39 -22.86 -5.74
C TRP A 2 5.56 -23.84 -5.80
N PRO A 3 6.24 -23.95 -6.95
CA PRO A 3 7.34 -24.91 -7.09
C PRO A 3 8.60 -24.50 -6.33
N GLU A 4 8.66 -23.29 -5.80
CA GLU A 4 9.82 -22.73 -5.12
C GLU A 4 9.57 -22.59 -3.62
N GLU A 5 10.57 -22.97 -2.82
CA GLU A 5 10.54 -22.85 -1.36
C GLU A 5 11.01 -21.47 -0.88
N SER A 6 11.21 -20.50 -1.77
CA SER A 6 11.72 -19.17 -1.47
C SER A 6 10.91 -18.07 -2.14
N LEU A 7 10.90 -16.88 -1.54
CA LEU A 7 10.24 -15.68 -2.04
C LEU A 7 11.13 -14.46 -1.79
N ASP A 8 11.59 -13.83 -2.84
CA ASP A 8 12.47 -12.66 -2.75
C ASP A 8 11.70 -11.37 -2.48
N ILE A 9 10.53 -11.21 -3.10
CA ILE A 9 9.74 -9.99 -3.04
C ILE A 9 8.26 -10.30 -2.87
N LEU A 10 7.65 -9.72 -1.83
CA LEU A 10 6.20 -9.70 -1.61
C LEU A 10 5.68 -8.28 -1.78
N VAL A 11 4.75 -8.07 -2.72
CA VAL A 11 4.06 -6.80 -2.89
C VAL A 11 2.61 -6.94 -2.43
N ASN A 12 2.27 -6.35 -1.29
CA ASN A 12 0.91 -6.26 -0.78
C ASN A 12 0.19 -5.09 -1.45
N ASN A 13 -0.36 -5.35 -2.64
CA ASN A 13 -1.05 -4.35 -3.47
C ASN A 13 -2.57 -4.41 -3.35
N ALA A 14 -3.15 -5.53 -2.92
CA ALA A 14 -4.58 -5.63 -2.73
C ALA A 14 -5.09 -4.53 -1.81
N GLY A 15 -6.17 -3.87 -2.20
CA GLY A 15 -6.75 -2.77 -1.44
C GLY A 15 -8.22 -2.58 -1.74
N ALA A 16 -8.95 -2.05 -0.76
CA ALA A 16 -10.34 -1.68 -0.86
C ALA A 16 -10.54 -0.26 -0.36
N SER A 17 -11.55 0.40 -0.90
CA SER A 17 -12.07 1.67 -0.42
C SER A 17 -13.59 1.56 -0.29
N TRP A 18 -14.18 2.39 0.56
CA TRP A 18 -15.62 2.46 0.78
C TRP A 18 -16.01 3.88 1.13
N GLY A 19 -17.06 4.40 0.52
CA GLY A 19 -17.56 5.75 0.76
C GLY A 19 -19.06 5.73 1.00
N GLU A 20 -19.46 6.34 2.08
CA GLU A 20 -20.84 6.59 2.48
C GLU A 20 -20.84 7.85 3.36
N PRO A 21 -21.95 8.60 3.46
CA PRO A 21 -22.08 9.68 4.41
C PRO A 21 -21.81 9.21 5.84
N ILE A 22 -21.28 10.08 6.69
CA ILE A 22 -20.90 9.72 8.06
C ILE A 22 -22.09 9.17 8.88
N ASP A 23 -23.27 9.73 8.67
CA ASP A 23 -24.48 9.34 9.40
C ASP A 23 -24.99 7.93 9.02
N ASP A 24 -24.65 7.46 7.83
CA ASP A 24 -25.10 6.17 7.28
C ASP A 24 -23.93 5.19 7.03
N TYR A 25 -22.74 5.49 7.54
CA TYR A 25 -21.55 4.69 7.27
C TYR A 25 -21.68 3.27 7.85
N SER A 26 -21.66 2.26 6.96
CA SER A 26 -21.93 0.87 7.35
C SER A 26 -20.72 0.16 7.97
N GLU A 27 -20.96 -0.66 9.01
CA GLU A 27 -19.94 -1.56 9.57
C GLU A 27 -19.37 -2.49 8.49
N LYS A 28 -20.19 -2.98 7.58
CA LYS A 28 -19.76 -3.81 6.46
C LYS A 28 -18.72 -3.13 5.58
N GLY A 29 -18.93 -1.85 5.27
CA GLY A 29 -17.97 -1.05 4.50
C GLY A 29 -16.68 -0.84 5.26
N TRP A 30 -16.78 -0.55 6.56
CA TRP A 30 -15.65 -0.42 7.47
C TRP A 30 -14.82 -1.70 7.53
N ASP A 31 -15.45 -2.83 7.85
CA ASP A 31 -14.79 -4.13 7.98
C ASP A 31 -14.12 -4.58 6.69
N LYS A 32 -14.80 -4.43 5.56
CA LYS A 32 -14.22 -4.75 4.25
C LYS A 32 -12.90 -4.02 4.01
N VAL A 33 -12.83 -2.74 4.34
CA VAL A 33 -11.63 -1.93 4.13
C VAL A 33 -10.54 -2.33 5.11
N MET A 34 -10.86 -2.47 6.41
CA MET A 34 -9.88 -2.83 7.43
C MET A 34 -9.36 -4.26 7.26
N ASP A 35 -10.24 -5.20 6.93
CA ASP A 35 -9.85 -6.59 6.68
C ASP A 35 -8.94 -6.70 5.45
N THR A 36 -9.23 -5.97 4.38
CA THR A 36 -8.41 -6.02 3.17
C THR A 36 -7.08 -5.29 3.36
N ASN A 37 -7.13 -4.03 3.83
CA ASN A 37 -5.98 -3.13 3.78
C ASN A 37 -4.99 -3.34 4.94
N VAL A 38 -5.41 -3.95 6.04
CA VAL A 38 -4.59 -4.11 7.25
C VAL A 38 -4.45 -5.57 7.64
N LYS A 39 -5.56 -6.23 7.99
CA LYS A 39 -5.56 -7.60 8.50
C LYS A 39 -5.06 -8.59 7.44
N GLY A 40 -5.54 -8.46 6.20
CA GLY A 40 -5.11 -9.31 5.09
C GLY A 40 -3.61 -9.19 4.81
N VAL A 41 -3.08 -7.98 4.83
CA VAL A 41 -1.64 -7.71 4.66
C VAL A 41 -0.82 -8.39 5.75
N PHE A 42 -1.23 -8.25 7.00
CA PHE A 42 -0.52 -8.89 8.12
C PHE A 42 -0.49 -10.41 8.00
N PHE A 43 -1.66 -11.05 7.82
CA PHE A 43 -1.75 -12.51 7.79
C PHE A 43 -1.14 -13.13 6.53
N LEU A 44 -1.22 -12.44 5.37
CA LEU A 44 -0.53 -12.90 4.16
C LEU A 44 0.98 -12.85 4.36
N THR A 45 1.51 -11.73 4.87
CA THR A 45 2.94 -11.62 5.19
C THR A 45 3.36 -12.69 6.18
N GLN A 46 2.60 -12.89 7.27
CA GLN A 46 2.89 -13.91 8.29
C GLN A 46 2.98 -15.32 7.68
N LYS A 47 2.05 -15.69 6.80
CA LYS A 47 2.04 -17.01 6.15
C LYS A 47 3.22 -17.22 5.21
N LEU A 48 3.73 -16.14 4.60
CA LEU A 48 4.84 -16.19 3.66
C LEU A 48 6.22 -15.99 4.33
N LEU A 49 6.27 -15.74 5.65
CA LEU A 49 7.55 -15.57 6.37
C LEU A 49 8.54 -16.71 6.18
N PRO A 50 8.15 -18.00 6.17
CA PRO A 50 9.11 -19.07 5.93
C PRO A 50 9.84 -18.94 4.59
N MET A 51 9.10 -18.59 3.52
CA MET A 51 9.66 -18.41 2.18
C MET A 51 10.53 -17.15 2.08
N LEU A 52 10.12 -16.05 2.72
CA LEU A 52 10.90 -14.81 2.79
C LEU A 52 12.22 -15.02 3.55
N ARG A 53 12.18 -15.77 4.68
CA ARG A 53 13.38 -16.11 5.45
C ARG A 53 14.32 -17.04 4.69
N SER A 54 13.78 -17.93 3.86
CA SER A 54 14.59 -18.84 3.02
C SER A 54 15.35 -18.08 1.92
N SER A 55 14.82 -16.96 1.44
CA SER A 55 15.42 -16.15 0.37
C SER A 55 16.39 -15.09 0.91
N GLY A 56 16.07 -14.42 2.03
CA GLY A 56 16.80 -13.24 2.50
C GLY A 56 18.20 -13.56 3.05
N THR A 57 19.20 -12.80 2.60
CA THR A 57 20.57 -12.84 3.16
C THR A 57 20.98 -11.45 3.69
N PRO A 58 22.05 -11.33 4.49
CA PRO A 58 22.55 -10.03 4.93
C PRO A 58 22.93 -9.11 3.77
N GLU A 59 23.45 -9.67 2.67
CA GLU A 59 23.90 -8.94 1.48
C GLU A 59 22.75 -8.60 0.52
N ASP A 60 21.72 -9.45 0.48
CA ASP A 60 20.53 -9.27 -0.36
C ASP A 60 19.27 -9.74 0.40
N PRO A 61 18.72 -8.87 1.27
CA PRO A 61 17.54 -9.21 2.05
C PRO A 61 16.32 -9.45 1.17
N SER A 62 15.38 -10.29 1.60
CA SER A 62 14.06 -10.33 0.98
C SER A 62 13.26 -9.06 1.31
N ARG A 63 12.23 -8.77 0.51
CA ARG A 63 11.54 -7.49 0.54
C ARG A 63 10.03 -7.66 0.64
N VAL A 64 9.43 -6.91 1.55
CA VAL A 64 7.97 -6.75 1.64
C VAL A 64 7.63 -5.29 1.34
N ILE A 65 6.82 -5.07 0.33
CA ILE A 65 6.36 -3.73 -0.08
C ILE A 65 4.86 -3.63 0.14
N ASN A 66 4.45 -2.74 1.03
CA ASN A 66 3.06 -2.46 1.30
C ASN A 66 2.59 -1.23 0.51
N ILE A 67 1.51 -1.34 -0.25
CA ILE A 67 0.96 -0.21 -0.99
C ILE A 67 0.02 0.58 -0.06
N GLY A 68 0.58 1.63 0.51
CA GLY A 68 -0.10 2.61 1.35
C GLY A 68 -0.95 3.60 0.55
N SER A 69 -1.00 4.82 1.03
CA SER A 69 -1.60 5.98 0.35
C SER A 69 -1.16 7.28 1.02
N ILE A 70 -1.15 8.37 0.28
CA ILE A 70 -1.01 9.71 0.85
C ILE A 70 -2.14 10.02 1.85
N ASP A 71 -3.33 9.40 1.70
CA ASP A 71 -4.45 9.53 2.63
C ASP A 71 -4.21 8.88 4.00
N GLY A 72 -3.18 8.05 4.12
CA GLY A 72 -2.68 7.57 5.41
C GLY A 72 -1.76 8.56 6.12
N ILE A 73 -1.39 9.69 5.46
CA ILE A 73 -0.50 10.73 5.98
C ILE A 73 -1.25 12.04 6.20
N LYS A 74 -2.18 12.35 5.30
CA LYS A 74 -3.05 13.53 5.36
C LYS A 74 -4.50 13.14 5.12
N THR A 75 -5.43 14.03 5.45
CA THR A 75 -6.86 13.80 5.18
C THR A 75 -7.13 13.71 3.69
N GLY A 76 -7.92 12.73 3.29
CA GLY A 76 -8.42 12.56 1.92
C GLY A 76 -9.47 13.59 1.54
N LEU A 77 -9.87 13.56 0.26
CA LEU A 77 -10.86 14.47 -0.30
C LEU A 77 -12.28 13.90 -0.32
N PHE A 78 -12.44 12.62 0.05
CA PHE A 78 -13.70 11.89 -0.08
C PHE A 78 -14.19 11.39 1.27
N ASP A 79 -15.50 11.12 1.40
CA ASP A 79 -16.15 10.53 2.58
C ASP A 79 -15.79 9.03 2.73
N ALA A 80 -14.50 8.74 2.75
CA ALA A 80 -13.93 7.41 2.86
C ALA A 80 -13.34 7.19 4.26
N PHE A 81 -14.21 7.25 5.28
CA PHE A 81 -13.81 7.27 6.69
C PHE A 81 -12.97 6.07 7.13
N SER A 82 -13.11 4.92 6.52
CA SER A 82 -12.27 3.75 6.83
C SER A 82 -10.97 3.71 6.02
N TYR A 83 -10.91 4.30 4.82
CA TYR A 83 -9.77 4.18 3.92
C TYR A 83 -8.51 4.87 4.47
N GLY A 84 -8.57 6.17 4.75
CA GLY A 84 -7.45 6.93 5.31
C GLY A 84 -6.90 6.30 6.60
N PRO A 85 -7.74 6.02 7.62
CA PRO A 85 -7.31 5.29 8.82
C PRO A 85 -6.70 3.93 8.54
N SER A 86 -7.22 3.13 7.59
CA SER A 86 -6.61 1.84 7.22
C SER A 86 -5.21 2.00 6.62
N LYS A 87 -5.01 3.02 5.78
CA LYS A 87 -3.70 3.30 5.19
C LYS A 87 -2.71 3.87 6.22
N ALA A 88 -3.17 4.68 7.18
CA ALA A 88 -2.36 5.10 8.32
C ALA A 88 -1.95 3.92 9.20
N ALA A 89 -2.89 3.00 9.49
CA ALA A 89 -2.61 1.77 10.20
C ALA A 89 -1.60 0.89 9.45
N LEU A 90 -1.73 0.78 8.12
CA LEU A 90 -0.79 0.04 7.28
C LEU A 90 0.63 0.66 7.30
N HIS A 91 0.75 1.99 7.28
CA HIS A 91 2.04 2.66 7.43
C HIS A 91 2.68 2.36 8.79
N HIS A 92 1.89 2.37 9.87
CA HIS A 92 2.41 2.00 11.18
C HIS A 92 2.77 0.52 11.27
N LEU A 93 1.93 -0.37 10.76
CA LEU A 93 2.21 -1.81 10.66
C LEU A 93 3.51 -2.08 9.89
N THR A 94 3.78 -1.33 8.82
CA THR A 94 5.03 -1.42 8.07
C THR A 94 6.24 -1.16 8.98
N ARG A 95 6.21 -0.13 9.82
CA ARG A 95 7.29 0.17 10.78
C ARG A 95 7.47 -0.95 11.81
N VAL A 96 6.37 -1.45 12.35
CA VAL A 96 6.39 -2.56 13.32
C VAL A 96 6.99 -3.82 12.71
N LEU A 97 6.56 -4.19 11.49
CA LEU A 97 7.10 -5.34 10.77
C LEU A 97 8.57 -5.14 10.41
N ALA A 98 8.97 -3.96 9.95
CA ALA A 98 10.37 -3.66 9.62
C ALA A 98 11.27 -3.85 10.84
N ALA A 99 10.91 -3.29 11.99
CA ALA A 99 11.68 -3.44 13.23
C ALA A 99 11.75 -4.90 13.72
N SER A 100 10.68 -5.67 13.50
CA SER A 100 10.62 -7.08 13.92
C SER A 100 11.39 -8.02 13.02
N LEU A 101 11.35 -7.79 11.69
CA LEU A 101 11.81 -8.76 10.68
C LEU A 101 13.22 -8.47 10.15
N ILE A 102 13.81 -7.32 10.49
CA ILE A 102 15.16 -6.97 10.02
C ILE A 102 16.22 -8.00 10.43
N LYS A 103 16.09 -8.60 11.61
CA LYS A 103 16.96 -9.69 12.08
C LYS A 103 16.86 -10.98 11.28
N ASP A 104 15.77 -11.13 10.54
CA ASP A 104 15.51 -12.29 9.66
C ASP A 104 15.95 -11.99 8.21
N ASN A 105 16.70 -10.91 7.97
CA ASN A 105 17.07 -10.42 6.64
C ASN A 105 15.86 -10.13 5.75
N ILE A 106 14.81 -9.57 6.32
CA ILE A 106 13.60 -9.14 5.61
C ILE A 106 13.43 -7.64 5.79
N ILE A 107 13.44 -6.90 4.70
CA ILE A 107 13.20 -5.45 4.68
C ILE A 107 11.72 -5.19 4.37
N VAL A 108 11.08 -4.35 5.17
CA VAL A 108 9.68 -3.98 4.96
C VAL A 108 9.57 -2.48 4.72
N ASN A 109 8.97 -2.09 3.59
CA ASN A 109 8.71 -0.70 3.22
C ASN A 109 7.26 -0.50 2.83
N ALA A 110 6.81 0.76 2.84
CA ALA A 110 5.55 1.16 2.21
C ALA A 110 5.82 2.19 1.11
N ILE A 111 5.04 2.10 0.04
CA ILE A 111 4.89 3.17 -0.94
C ILE A 111 3.59 3.90 -0.59
N ALA A 112 3.62 5.23 -0.52
CA ALA A 112 2.45 6.08 -0.25
C ALA A 112 2.10 6.89 -1.50
N PRO A 113 1.40 6.30 -2.49
CA PRO A 113 1.05 6.98 -3.72
C PRO A 113 0.15 8.18 -3.46
N GLY A 114 0.36 9.25 -4.23
CA GLY A 114 -0.62 10.31 -4.43
C GLY A 114 -1.68 9.89 -5.47
N PRO A 115 -2.36 10.85 -6.12
CA PRO A 115 -3.36 10.52 -7.12
C PRO A 115 -2.74 9.96 -8.41
N PHE A 116 -3.18 8.76 -8.76
CA PHE A 116 -2.90 8.11 -10.05
C PHE A 116 -4.23 7.80 -10.73
N PRO A 117 -4.33 7.91 -12.07
CA PRO A 117 -5.50 7.52 -12.81
C PRO A 117 -5.69 5.98 -12.73
N THR A 118 -6.46 5.54 -11.75
CA THR A 118 -6.75 4.13 -11.51
C THR A 118 -8.25 3.89 -11.51
N TRP A 119 -8.66 2.65 -11.79
CA TRP A 119 -10.05 2.26 -11.72
C TRP A 119 -10.66 2.54 -10.33
N MET A 120 -9.93 2.29 -9.24
CA MET A 120 -10.40 2.56 -7.88
C MET A 120 -10.75 4.05 -7.69
N LEU A 121 -9.98 4.97 -8.25
CA LEU A 121 -10.23 6.40 -8.14
C LEU A 121 -11.31 6.87 -9.11
N SER A 122 -11.39 6.30 -10.33
CA SER A 122 -12.41 6.68 -11.33
C SER A 122 -13.81 6.14 -11.02
N THR A 123 -13.93 5.02 -10.33
CA THR A 123 -15.25 4.48 -9.92
C THR A 123 -15.77 5.11 -8.63
N GLY A 124 -14.99 5.98 -8.03
CA GLY A 124 -15.33 6.62 -6.78
C GLY A 124 -15.21 5.70 -5.57
N VAL A 125 -15.32 6.30 -4.42
CA VAL A 125 -15.29 5.62 -3.15
C VAL A 125 -16.65 4.95 -2.96
N GLY A 126 -16.68 3.61 -2.92
CA GLY A 126 -17.92 2.86 -2.77
C GLY A 126 -18.40 2.09 -4.01
N GLY A 127 -17.73 2.22 -5.15
CA GLY A 127 -18.07 1.43 -6.36
C GLY A 127 -19.37 1.85 -7.04
N GLY A 128 -19.80 3.08 -6.86
CA GLY A 128 -21.13 3.56 -7.29
C GLY A 128 -21.24 4.04 -8.74
N GLY A 129 -20.21 3.90 -9.56
CA GLY A 129 -20.26 4.30 -10.98
C GLY A 129 -18.98 4.97 -11.48
N ASP A 130 -18.87 5.12 -12.79
CA ASP A 130 -17.77 5.89 -13.38
C ASP A 130 -17.93 7.37 -13.03
N LEU A 131 -17.01 7.89 -12.23
CA LEU A 131 -16.91 9.33 -12.01
C LEU A 131 -16.17 9.95 -13.21
N ASP A 132 -16.77 10.97 -13.80
CA ASP A 132 -16.07 11.84 -14.78
C ASP A 132 -15.07 12.73 -14.04
N ILE A 133 -13.88 12.16 -13.78
CA ILE A 133 -12.84 12.86 -13.02
C ILE A 133 -12.05 13.78 -13.95
N ASP A 134 -12.08 15.06 -13.68
CA ASP A 134 -11.14 16.03 -14.29
C ASP A 134 -9.72 15.81 -13.71
N TRP A 135 -8.97 14.93 -14.36
CA TRP A 135 -7.57 14.63 -13.99
C TRP A 135 -6.67 15.84 -14.03
N THR A 136 -7.03 16.86 -14.81
CA THR A 136 -6.30 18.13 -14.85
C THR A 136 -6.50 18.91 -13.55
N ALA A 137 -7.74 18.97 -13.05
CA ALA A 137 -8.04 19.60 -11.78
C ALA A 137 -7.39 18.83 -10.60
N VAL A 138 -7.47 17.49 -10.60
CA VAL A 138 -6.78 16.65 -9.61
C VAL A 138 -5.26 16.90 -9.66
N GLY A 139 -4.69 16.98 -10.85
CA GLY A 139 -3.26 17.26 -11.03
C GLY A 139 -2.85 18.62 -10.47
N LYS A 140 -3.66 19.64 -10.66
CA LYS A 140 -3.40 21.02 -10.14
C LYS A 140 -3.35 21.06 -8.61
N SER A 141 -4.05 20.18 -7.91
CA SER A 141 -3.99 20.09 -6.44
C SER A 141 -2.68 19.46 -5.93
N ASN A 142 -1.91 18.81 -6.80
CA ASN A 142 -0.62 18.24 -6.48
C ASN A 142 0.48 19.30 -6.65
N PRO A 143 1.46 19.40 -5.76
CA PRO A 143 2.61 20.30 -5.90
C PRO A 143 3.38 20.16 -7.23
N ARG A 144 3.34 18.97 -7.87
CA ARG A 144 3.92 18.74 -9.20
C ARG A 144 3.04 19.23 -10.35
N GLY A 145 1.82 19.70 -10.09
CA GLY A 145 0.87 20.16 -11.10
C GLY A 145 0.30 19.07 -12.01
N ARG A 146 0.50 17.80 -11.68
CA ARG A 146 0.02 16.66 -12.47
C ARG A 146 -0.31 15.45 -11.61
N VAL A 147 -1.10 14.53 -12.13
CA VAL A 147 -1.23 13.16 -11.60
C VAL A 147 0.00 12.31 -11.99
N GLY A 148 0.24 11.23 -11.25
CA GLY A 148 1.34 10.31 -11.54
C GLY A 148 1.01 9.37 -12.71
N PRO A 149 1.85 9.27 -13.76
CA PRO A 149 1.77 8.16 -14.69
C PRO A 149 2.29 6.86 -14.05
N PRO A 150 1.93 5.67 -14.58
CA PRO A 150 2.35 4.38 -14.04
C PRO A 150 3.86 4.25 -13.83
N ASP A 151 4.67 4.83 -14.71
CA ASP A 151 6.13 4.75 -14.65
C ASP A 151 6.72 5.44 -13.41
N ASP A 152 6.06 6.48 -12.88
CA ASP A 152 6.53 7.17 -11.67
C ASP A 152 6.51 6.25 -10.44
N ILE A 153 5.47 5.42 -10.30
CA ILE A 153 5.38 4.46 -9.19
C ILE A 153 6.18 3.19 -9.47
N ALA A 154 6.24 2.74 -10.73
CA ALA A 154 7.02 1.59 -11.13
C ALA A 154 8.52 1.81 -10.88
N GLY A 155 9.05 2.99 -11.22
CA GLY A 155 10.44 3.36 -10.97
C GLY A 155 10.80 3.32 -9.49
N LEU A 156 9.92 3.84 -8.61
CA LEU A 156 10.11 3.76 -7.17
C LEU A 156 10.07 2.30 -6.68
N GLY A 157 9.10 1.52 -7.17
CA GLY A 157 8.98 0.09 -6.84
C GLY A 157 10.25 -0.69 -7.20
N ILE A 158 10.76 -0.49 -8.42
CA ILE A 158 12.00 -1.12 -8.88
C ILE A 158 13.18 -0.70 -7.99
N CYS A 159 13.31 0.57 -7.66
CA CYS A 159 14.37 1.06 -6.79
C CYS A 159 14.36 0.37 -5.42
N ILE A 160 13.20 0.32 -4.76
CA ILE A 160 13.07 -0.30 -3.43
C ILE A 160 13.27 -1.82 -3.49
N CYS A 161 12.85 -2.47 -4.58
CA CYS A 161 13.00 -3.91 -4.79
C CYS A 161 14.42 -4.32 -5.24
N SER A 162 15.23 -3.38 -5.69
CA SER A 162 16.62 -3.63 -6.14
C SER A 162 17.60 -3.60 -4.97
N ARG A 163 18.87 -3.88 -5.26
CA ARG A 163 19.98 -3.71 -4.31
C ARG A 163 20.13 -2.27 -3.78
N ALA A 164 19.67 -1.27 -4.54
CA ALA A 164 19.64 0.12 -4.06
C ALA A 164 18.74 0.31 -2.84
N GLY A 165 17.69 -0.52 -2.71
CA GLY A 165 16.79 -0.55 -1.57
C GLY A 165 17.25 -1.40 -0.39
N ALA A 166 18.38 -2.13 -0.49
CA ALA A 166 18.80 -3.11 0.51
C ALA A 166 19.10 -2.52 1.90
N TYR A 167 19.32 -1.23 2.00
CA TYR A 167 19.57 -0.51 3.26
C TYR A 167 18.45 0.47 3.62
N THR A 168 17.23 0.28 3.08
CA THR A 168 16.07 1.15 3.36
C THR A 168 14.96 0.32 3.96
N GLY A 169 14.40 0.74 5.09
CA GLY A 169 13.29 0.00 5.72
C GLY A 169 12.52 0.83 6.74
N GLY A 170 11.24 0.46 6.92
CA GLY A 170 10.39 0.99 7.98
C GLY A 170 9.70 2.32 7.70
N GLU A 171 9.98 2.99 6.58
CA GLU A 171 9.38 4.27 6.26
C GLU A 171 8.51 4.22 4.99
N PRO A 172 7.37 4.95 4.95
CA PRO A 172 6.62 5.18 3.71
C PRO A 172 7.41 6.13 2.79
N ARG A 173 7.47 5.80 1.51
CA ARG A 173 8.14 6.57 0.45
C ARG A 173 7.13 7.18 -0.50
#